data_da14aee208bf55dc794212122a4f57ee
#
_entry.id   da14aee208bf55dc794212122a4f57ee
#
_cell.length_a   1.000
_cell.length_b   1.000
_cell.length_c   1.000
_cell.angle_alpha   90.00
_cell.angle_beta   90.00
_cell.angle_gamma   90.00
#
_symmetry.space_group_name_H-M   'P 1'
#
loop_
_entity.id
_entity.type
_entity.pdbx_description
1 polymer ?
#
loop_
_entity_poly.entity_id
_entity_poly.type
_entity_poly.pdbx_seq_one_letter_code
_entity_poly.pdbx_strand_id
1 'polypeptide(L)'
;MKKKFLNKYNSEKKIIDKFFKILNFKKQGTFNFENDAAYLNTYKKNKLVITTDTIIENLDFFENDPPDSIAQKIICVNLSDLSSMGSIPIGYTLNLTINSKIDYIWLKKFTNKLYHLQKKYNFYLLGGDLSKSTDVSLSATFFGKVKSNYILSQDKSSIGDEIWVTGNLGDSYIGYKILNNLNLKLDSKNKKYFINSYLYPKPCMFGYIASKYISSSIDISDGFYGDLKKLLKDNYGAMIHQKKIPISKKLLNLIQNNNFNKTIIDILSWGDDYELIFTANVKYRHKIIKLANLNKIKLTSVGSIIKKTGIYDDSLKT
;
A
#
# COMPACT_ATOMS: atom_id res chain seq x y z
N MET A 1 -25.37 -3.98 -19.52
CA MET A 1 -24.95 -5.29 -18.98
C MET A 1 -23.88 -5.22 -17.89
N LYS A 2 -22.83 -4.35 -17.97
CA LYS A 2 -21.75 -4.21 -16.96
C LYS A 2 -22.24 -3.87 -15.54
N LYS A 3 -23.18 -2.92 -15.37
CA LYS A 3 -23.72 -2.56 -14.04
C LYS A 3 -24.48 -3.68 -13.32
N LYS A 4 -25.14 -4.60 -14.04
CA LYS A 4 -25.88 -5.74 -13.44
C LYS A 4 -24.96 -6.84 -12.92
N PHE A 5 -23.78 -7.03 -13.54
CA PHE A 5 -22.82 -8.06 -13.13
C PHE A 5 -22.14 -7.70 -11.80
N LEU A 6 -21.68 -6.45 -11.65
CA LEU A 6 -21.04 -5.95 -10.42
C LEU A 6 -22.03 -5.90 -9.24
N ASN A 7 -23.31 -5.58 -9.48
CA ASN A 7 -24.34 -5.57 -8.42
C ASN A 7 -24.66 -6.93 -7.82
N LYS A 8 -24.39 -8.05 -8.53
CA LYS A 8 -24.63 -9.41 -8.02
C LYS A 8 -23.52 -9.90 -7.09
N TYR A 9 -22.31 -9.36 -7.23
CA TYR A 9 -21.12 -9.80 -6.49
C TYR A 9 -20.49 -8.70 -5.64
N ASN A 10 -21.22 -7.77 -5.15
CA ASN A 10 -20.95 -6.64 -4.22
C ASN A 10 -19.52 -6.41 -3.69
N SER A 11 -18.50 -7.19 -4.09
CA SER A 11 -17.08 -6.97 -3.76
C SER A 11 -16.17 -7.76 -4.70
N GLU A 12 -14.99 -7.24 -4.94
CA GLU A 12 -13.89 -7.87 -5.66
C GLU A 12 -13.55 -9.25 -5.08
N LYS A 13 -13.42 -9.34 -3.76
CA LYS A 13 -13.15 -10.60 -3.05
C LYS A 13 -14.14 -11.70 -3.43
N LYS A 14 -15.44 -11.40 -3.50
CA LYS A 14 -16.45 -12.41 -3.91
C LYS A 14 -16.27 -12.87 -5.35
N ILE A 15 -15.82 -11.98 -6.23
CA ILE A 15 -15.53 -12.33 -7.64
C ILE A 15 -14.31 -13.25 -7.68
N ILE A 16 -13.23 -12.89 -7.00
CA ILE A 16 -11.99 -13.68 -6.90
C ILE A 16 -12.32 -15.07 -6.33
N ASP A 17 -12.99 -15.14 -5.20
CA ASP A 17 -13.32 -16.41 -4.53
C ASP A 17 -14.16 -17.32 -5.41
N LYS A 18 -15.10 -16.77 -6.18
CA LYS A 18 -16.03 -17.56 -6.99
C LYS A 18 -15.45 -18.01 -8.33
N PHE A 19 -14.69 -17.16 -9.01
CA PHE A 19 -14.29 -17.40 -10.41
C PHE A 19 -12.79 -17.66 -10.58
N PHE A 20 -11.95 -17.12 -9.72
CA PHE A 20 -10.51 -17.17 -9.91
C PHE A 20 -9.80 -18.10 -8.92
N LYS A 21 -10.33 -18.28 -7.71
CA LYS A 21 -9.69 -19.11 -6.67
C LYS A 21 -9.40 -20.55 -7.12
N ILE A 22 -10.21 -21.10 -7.99
CA ILE A 22 -10.00 -22.44 -8.56
C ILE A 22 -8.71 -22.51 -9.41
N LEU A 23 -8.31 -21.41 -10.04
CA LEU A 23 -7.16 -21.35 -10.95
C LEU A 23 -5.80 -21.39 -10.23
N ASN A 24 -5.78 -21.22 -8.92
CA ASN A 24 -4.54 -21.32 -8.15
C ASN A 24 -4.08 -22.76 -7.90
N PHE A 25 -4.93 -23.75 -8.18
CA PHE A 25 -4.68 -25.17 -7.97
C PHE A 25 -4.19 -25.50 -6.54
N LYS A 26 -4.55 -24.67 -5.55
CA LYS A 26 -4.11 -24.76 -4.15
C LYS A 26 -2.59 -24.77 -3.99
N LYS A 27 -1.86 -24.12 -4.91
CA LYS A 27 -0.39 -23.99 -4.83
C LYS A 27 -0.02 -23.08 -3.65
N GLN A 28 0.88 -23.56 -2.79
CA GLN A 28 1.27 -22.89 -1.54
C GLN A 28 1.68 -21.42 -1.73
N GLY A 29 2.43 -21.13 -2.79
CA GLY A 29 2.93 -19.78 -3.07
C GLY A 29 1.88 -18.77 -3.49
N THR A 30 0.64 -19.19 -3.78
CA THR A 30 -0.46 -18.29 -4.15
C THR A 30 -1.22 -17.74 -2.95
N PHE A 31 -1.03 -18.31 -1.76
CA PHE A 31 -1.76 -17.97 -0.54
C PHE A 31 -3.29 -17.91 -0.70
N ASN A 32 -3.86 -18.68 -1.65
CA ASN A 32 -5.28 -18.62 -2.05
C ASN A 32 -5.76 -17.22 -2.47
N PHE A 33 -4.85 -16.36 -2.98
CA PHE A 33 -5.11 -14.95 -3.29
C PHE A 33 -5.52 -14.11 -2.06
N GLU A 34 -4.95 -14.41 -0.89
CA GLU A 34 -5.22 -13.74 0.37
C GLU A 34 -4.02 -12.97 0.92
N ASN A 35 -3.00 -12.72 0.10
CA ASN A 35 -1.82 -11.88 0.39
C ASN A 35 -1.57 -10.94 -0.78
N ASP A 36 -0.82 -9.86 -0.52
CA ASP A 36 -0.51 -8.80 -1.47
C ASP A 36 0.31 -9.29 -2.67
N ALA A 37 1.02 -10.43 -2.53
CA ALA A 37 1.80 -11.02 -3.61
C ALA A 37 1.89 -12.54 -3.50
N ALA A 38 2.23 -13.19 -4.59
CA ALA A 38 2.57 -14.61 -4.64
C ALA A 38 4.08 -14.83 -4.64
N TYR A 39 4.51 -16.07 -4.38
CA TYR A 39 5.91 -16.46 -4.58
C TYR A 39 6.06 -17.77 -5.34
N LEU A 40 7.18 -17.90 -6.02
CA LEU A 40 7.64 -19.17 -6.58
C LEU A 40 8.93 -19.61 -5.88
N ASN A 41 9.05 -20.92 -5.62
CA ASN A 41 10.27 -21.49 -5.11
C ASN A 41 11.33 -21.48 -6.23
N THR A 42 12.52 -21.00 -5.92
CA THR A 42 13.68 -21.10 -6.80
C THR A 42 14.60 -22.22 -6.31
N TYR A 43 15.53 -22.68 -7.14
CA TYR A 43 16.50 -23.73 -6.78
C TYR A 43 17.53 -23.32 -5.69
N LYS A 44 17.45 -22.06 -5.19
CA LYS A 44 18.34 -21.52 -4.14
C LYS A 44 17.54 -21.20 -2.88
N LYS A 45 18.25 -20.82 -1.81
CA LYS A 45 17.66 -20.38 -0.52
C LYS A 45 16.80 -19.10 -0.60
N ASN A 46 16.43 -18.64 -1.79
CA ASN A 46 15.58 -17.47 -2.02
C ASN A 46 14.26 -17.90 -2.66
N LYS A 47 13.25 -17.08 -2.47
CA LYS A 47 11.96 -17.16 -3.19
C LYS A 47 11.84 -15.96 -4.13
N LEU A 48 11.25 -16.20 -5.29
CA LEU A 48 10.81 -15.15 -6.20
C LEU A 48 9.41 -14.71 -5.77
N VAL A 49 9.26 -13.44 -5.46
CA VAL A 49 7.97 -12.82 -5.13
C VAL A 49 7.48 -12.10 -6.38
N ILE A 50 6.20 -12.21 -6.68
CA ILE A 50 5.58 -11.62 -7.87
C ILE A 50 4.32 -10.91 -7.43
N THR A 51 4.20 -9.65 -7.81
CA THR A 51 2.98 -8.85 -7.68
C THR A 51 2.64 -8.16 -8.98
N THR A 52 1.40 -7.76 -9.17
CA THR A 52 0.95 -6.99 -10.33
C THR A 52 -0.19 -6.06 -9.95
N ASP A 53 -0.04 -4.80 -10.36
CA ASP A 53 -1.04 -3.76 -10.19
C ASP A 53 -1.33 -3.05 -11.50
N THR A 54 -2.54 -2.52 -11.58
CA THR A 54 -3.00 -1.70 -12.68
C THR A 54 -3.55 -0.39 -12.15
N ILE A 55 -3.11 0.73 -12.72
CA ILE A 55 -3.68 2.05 -12.46
C ILE A 55 -4.34 2.60 -13.74
N ILE A 56 -5.51 3.22 -13.59
CA ILE A 56 -6.39 3.64 -14.68
C ILE A 56 -6.72 5.12 -14.52
N GLU A 57 -6.68 5.85 -15.64
CA GLU A 57 -7.09 7.25 -15.73
C GLU A 57 -8.52 7.45 -15.22
N ASN A 58 -8.75 8.52 -14.45
CA ASN A 58 -10.02 8.89 -13.79
C ASN A 58 -10.52 7.89 -12.72
N LEU A 59 -9.73 6.85 -12.40
CA LEU A 59 -9.97 5.95 -11.27
C LEU A 59 -8.86 6.12 -10.22
N ASP A 60 -7.62 5.89 -10.62
CA ASP A 60 -6.45 5.88 -9.73
C ASP A 60 -5.59 7.15 -9.85
N PHE A 61 -5.72 7.87 -10.95
CA PHE A 61 -5.10 9.17 -11.20
C PHE A 61 -5.98 10.03 -12.09
N PHE A 62 -5.82 11.35 -12.01
CA PHE A 62 -6.58 12.29 -12.85
C PHE A 62 -5.89 12.50 -14.20
N GLU A 63 -6.68 12.80 -15.25
CA GLU A 63 -6.20 13.09 -16.60
C GLU A 63 -5.07 14.14 -16.62
N ASN A 64 -5.18 15.15 -15.76
CA ASN A 64 -4.24 16.26 -15.66
C ASN A 64 -3.10 16.03 -14.65
N ASP A 65 -2.98 14.84 -14.08
CA ASP A 65 -1.88 14.54 -13.17
C ASP A 65 -0.54 14.57 -13.92
N PRO A 66 0.53 15.08 -13.28
CA PRO A 66 1.84 15.11 -13.90
C PRO A 66 2.32 13.72 -14.31
N PRO A 67 2.88 13.53 -15.52
CA PRO A 67 3.33 12.21 -16.00
C PRO A 67 4.33 11.52 -15.07
N ASP A 68 5.16 12.29 -14.38
CA ASP A 68 6.12 11.79 -13.42
C ASP A 68 5.46 11.31 -12.12
N SER A 69 4.31 11.87 -11.73
CA SER A 69 3.53 11.36 -10.60
C SER A 69 2.86 10.03 -10.92
N ILE A 70 2.34 9.87 -12.14
CA ILE A 70 1.76 8.61 -12.63
C ILE A 70 2.83 7.51 -12.64
N ALA A 71 4.04 7.83 -13.15
CA ALA A 71 5.19 6.93 -13.10
C ALA A 71 5.57 6.57 -11.66
N GLN A 72 5.53 7.52 -10.73
CA GLN A 72 5.81 7.22 -9.33
C GLN A 72 4.74 6.32 -8.71
N LYS A 73 3.46 6.56 -9.01
CA LYS A 73 2.35 5.79 -8.43
C LYS A 73 2.42 4.32 -8.85
N ILE A 74 2.54 4.02 -10.15
CA ILE A 74 2.60 2.62 -10.63
C ILE A 74 3.81 1.85 -10.05
N ILE A 75 4.94 2.52 -9.82
CA ILE A 75 6.08 1.91 -9.17
C ILE A 75 5.83 1.73 -7.67
N CYS A 76 5.23 2.74 -7.01
CA CYS A 76 5.02 2.73 -5.56
C CYS A 76 4.08 1.62 -5.12
N VAL A 77 2.93 1.45 -5.78
CA VAL A 77 1.94 0.41 -5.42
C VAL A 77 2.60 -0.98 -5.41
N ASN A 78 3.30 -1.35 -6.48
CA ASN A 78 3.98 -2.64 -6.57
C ASN A 78 5.16 -2.80 -5.59
N LEU A 79 5.93 -1.74 -5.32
CA LEU A 79 7.01 -1.79 -4.33
C LEU A 79 6.47 -1.91 -2.90
N SER A 80 5.29 -1.38 -2.63
CA SER A 80 4.56 -1.52 -1.37
C SER A 80 4.23 -2.98 -1.10
N ASP A 81 3.64 -3.68 -2.07
CA ASP A 81 3.36 -5.12 -2.00
C ASP A 81 4.62 -5.96 -1.78
N LEU A 82 5.68 -5.69 -2.55
CA LEU A 82 6.94 -6.40 -2.37
C LEU A 82 7.50 -6.20 -0.95
N SER A 83 7.37 -4.98 -0.41
CA SER A 83 7.83 -4.67 0.94
C SER A 83 7.00 -5.39 2.00
N SER A 84 5.66 -5.44 1.83
CA SER A 84 4.76 -6.16 2.76
C SER A 84 5.12 -7.66 2.85
N MET A 85 5.68 -8.22 1.77
CA MET A 85 6.18 -9.60 1.70
C MET A 85 7.64 -9.77 2.16
N GLY A 86 8.30 -8.70 2.65
CA GLY A 86 9.72 -8.74 3.05
C GLY A 86 10.69 -8.86 1.88
N SER A 87 10.27 -8.47 0.69
CA SER A 87 11.00 -8.64 -0.58
C SER A 87 11.66 -7.35 -1.04
N ILE A 88 12.75 -7.48 -1.80
CA ILE A 88 13.34 -6.38 -2.57
C ILE A 88 13.07 -6.58 -4.05
N PRO A 89 12.84 -5.48 -4.81
CA PRO A 89 12.60 -5.57 -6.25
C PRO A 89 13.85 -6.07 -6.99
N ILE A 90 13.62 -6.77 -8.10
CA ILE A 90 14.67 -7.20 -9.05
C ILE A 90 14.44 -6.52 -10.39
N GLY A 91 13.22 -6.54 -10.89
CA GLY A 91 12.82 -6.00 -12.18
C GLY A 91 11.31 -6.04 -12.35
N TYR A 92 10.82 -5.50 -13.45
CA TYR A 92 9.39 -5.43 -13.75
C TYR A 92 9.12 -5.47 -15.25
N THR A 93 7.90 -5.83 -15.61
CA THR A 93 7.33 -5.59 -16.93
C THR A 93 6.29 -4.47 -16.83
N LEU A 94 6.10 -3.70 -17.89
CA LEU A 94 5.15 -2.58 -17.94
C LEU A 94 4.31 -2.64 -19.21
N ASN A 95 3.01 -2.77 -19.05
CA ASN A 95 2.06 -2.58 -20.14
C ASN A 95 1.45 -1.18 -19.99
N LEU A 96 1.52 -0.41 -21.07
CA LEU A 96 1.04 0.97 -21.13
C LEU A 96 0.05 1.12 -22.29
N THR A 97 -1.18 1.52 -22.00
CA THR A 97 -2.09 2.00 -23.03
C THR A 97 -2.06 3.52 -23.09
N ILE A 98 -1.96 4.08 -24.28
CA ILE A 98 -1.90 5.52 -24.50
C ILE A 98 -3.04 5.98 -25.40
N ASN A 99 -3.55 7.18 -25.13
CA ASN A 99 -4.53 7.86 -25.96
C ASN A 99 -3.86 8.96 -26.80
N SER A 100 -4.65 9.65 -27.62
CA SER A 100 -4.16 10.71 -28.52
C SER A 100 -3.62 11.97 -27.82
N LYS A 101 -3.83 12.11 -26.49
CA LYS A 101 -3.33 13.24 -25.69
C LYS A 101 -1.90 13.03 -25.20
N ILE A 102 -1.39 11.79 -25.25
CA ILE A 102 -0.04 11.47 -24.84
C ILE A 102 0.95 11.87 -25.92
N ASP A 103 1.74 12.89 -25.63
CA ASP A 103 2.77 13.42 -26.51
C ASP A 103 4.19 13.01 -26.10
N TYR A 104 5.18 13.47 -26.86
CA TYR A 104 6.60 13.25 -26.60
C TYR A 104 7.03 13.81 -25.23
N ILE A 105 6.51 14.97 -24.81
CA ILE A 105 6.88 15.64 -23.57
C ILE A 105 6.36 14.82 -22.39
N TRP A 106 5.14 14.33 -22.49
CA TRP A 106 4.53 13.42 -21.51
C TRP A 106 5.39 12.17 -21.32
N LEU A 107 5.68 11.45 -22.41
CA LEU A 107 6.50 10.23 -22.39
C LEU A 107 7.90 10.48 -21.82
N LYS A 108 8.53 11.59 -22.19
CA LYS A 108 9.84 11.97 -21.67
C LYS A 108 9.83 12.19 -20.16
N LYS A 109 8.83 12.89 -19.61
CA LYS A 109 8.70 13.11 -18.14
C LYS A 109 8.42 11.78 -17.42
N PHE A 110 7.52 10.99 -17.93
CA PHE A 110 7.15 9.67 -17.41
C PHE A 110 8.38 8.73 -17.35
N THR A 111 9.06 8.53 -18.46
CA THR A 111 10.22 7.64 -18.54
C THR A 111 11.42 8.13 -17.74
N ASN A 112 11.68 9.43 -17.69
CA ASN A 112 12.71 9.99 -16.82
C ASN A 112 12.45 9.67 -15.36
N LYS A 113 11.21 9.74 -14.91
CA LYS A 113 10.84 9.39 -13.53
C LYS A 113 11.05 7.90 -13.26
N LEU A 114 10.63 7.02 -14.18
CA LEU A 114 10.90 5.59 -14.08
C LEU A 114 12.41 5.32 -13.92
N TYR A 115 13.24 5.95 -14.75
CA TYR A 115 14.69 5.82 -14.69
C TYR A 115 15.27 6.21 -13.33
N HIS A 116 14.81 7.33 -12.76
CA HIS A 116 15.25 7.74 -11.42
C HIS A 116 14.82 6.77 -10.31
N LEU A 117 13.60 6.23 -10.39
CA LEU A 117 13.10 5.25 -9.42
C LEU A 117 13.86 3.91 -9.54
N GLN A 118 14.13 3.45 -10.75
CA GLN A 118 14.95 2.27 -11.00
C GLN A 118 16.34 2.39 -10.36
N LYS A 119 17.00 3.53 -10.54
CA LYS A 119 18.29 3.80 -9.88
C LYS A 119 18.17 3.83 -8.35
N LYS A 120 17.13 4.51 -7.84
CA LYS A 120 16.94 4.67 -6.39
C LYS A 120 16.72 3.34 -5.68
N TYR A 121 15.89 2.45 -6.26
CA TYR A 121 15.51 1.19 -5.63
C TYR A 121 16.20 -0.04 -6.23
N ASN A 122 17.15 0.17 -7.16
CA ASN A 122 18.00 -0.85 -7.76
C ASN A 122 17.23 -1.99 -8.43
N PHE A 123 16.35 -1.66 -9.37
CA PHE A 123 15.63 -2.60 -10.24
C PHE A 123 15.60 -2.08 -11.67
N TYR A 124 15.12 -2.86 -12.65
CA TYR A 124 15.13 -2.46 -14.05
C TYR A 124 13.91 -3.01 -14.83
N LEU A 125 13.59 -2.34 -15.94
CA LEU A 125 12.55 -2.77 -16.86
C LEU A 125 13.04 -4.00 -17.65
N LEU A 126 12.23 -5.07 -17.63
CA LEU A 126 12.52 -6.32 -18.35
C LEU A 126 11.88 -6.36 -19.74
N GLY A 127 10.76 -5.64 -19.91
CA GLY A 127 9.98 -5.61 -21.14
C GLY A 127 8.58 -5.11 -20.87
N GLY A 128 7.68 -5.28 -21.81
CA GLY A 128 6.29 -4.88 -21.69
C GLY A 128 5.61 -4.72 -23.04
N ASP A 129 4.49 -4.04 -23.03
CA ASP A 129 3.70 -3.77 -24.23
C ASP A 129 3.27 -2.30 -24.29
N LEU A 130 3.11 -1.76 -25.50
CA LEU A 130 2.60 -0.41 -25.76
C LEU A 130 1.43 -0.48 -26.74
N SER A 131 0.24 -0.18 -26.24
CA SER A 131 -0.99 -0.25 -27.01
C SER A 131 -1.72 1.10 -27.08
N LYS A 132 -2.63 1.26 -28.04
CA LYS A 132 -3.49 2.45 -28.16
C LYS A 132 -4.88 2.17 -27.58
N SER A 133 -5.45 3.14 -26.85
CA SER A 133 -6.78 3.07 -26.28
C SER A 133 -7.41 4.46 -26.21
N THR A 134 -8.66 4.54 -25.78
CA THR A 134 -9.33 5.81 -25.44
C THR A 134 -8.85 6.37 -24.12
N ASP A 135 -8.50 5.49 -23.19
CA ASP A 135 -8.09 5.84 -21.83
C ASP A 135 -6.63 5.40 -21.59
N VAL A 136 -5.93 6.14 -20.73
CA VAL A 136 -4.58 5.77 -20.29
C VAL A 136 -4.69 4.76 -19.16
N SER A 137 -4.05 3.62 -19.32
CA SER A 137 -3.90 2.64 -18.24
C SER A 137 -2.50 2.05 -18.23
N LEU A 138 -2.05 1.72 -17.04
CA LEU A 138 -0.73 1.13 -16.83
C LEU A 138 -0.90 -0.12 -15.98
N SER A 139 -0.32 -1.23 -16.42
CA SER A 139 -0.23 -2.44 -15.62
C SER A 139 1.24 -2.85 -15.51
N ALA A 140 1.73 -3.01 -14.29
CA ALA A 140 3.09 -3.43 -14.04
C ALA A 140 3.13 -4.73 -13.25
N THR A 141 3.96 -5.68 -13.69
CA THR A 141 4.24 -6.91 -12.94
C THR A 141 5.66 -6.84 -12.41
N PHE A 142 5.79 -6.84 -11.10
CA PHE A 142 7.08 -6.77 -10.42
C PHE A 142 7.55 -8.13 -9.95
N PHE A 143 8.85 -8.32 -10.09
CA PHE A 143 9.57 -9.47 -9.58
C PHE A 143 10.48 -9.02 -8.45
N GLY A 144 10.37 -9.68 -7.31
CA GLY A 144 11.19 -9.43 -6.16
C GLY A 144 11.84 -10.70 -5.62
N LYS A 145 12.85 -10.57 -4.78
CA LYS A 145 13.43 -11.71 -4.08
C LYS A 145 13.41 -11.53 -2.57
N VAL A 146 13.22 -12.63 -1.87
CA VAL A 146 13.29 -12.71 -0.41
C VAL A 146 14.00 -14.00 0.00
N LYS A 147 14.74 -13.99 1.12
CA LYS A 147 15.26 -15.22 1.71
C LYS A 147 14.09 -16.08 2.19
N SER A 148 14.12 -17.38 1.91
CA SER A 148 13.00 -18.30 2.17
C SER A 148 12.47 -18.26 3.59
N ASN A 149 13.36 -18.05 4.58
CA ASN A 149 12.97 -17.97 5.99
C ASN A 149 12.44 -16.62 6.43
N TYR A 150 12.45 -15.60 5.57
CA TYR A 150 12.07 -14.21 5.90
C TYR A 150 10.92 -13.70 5.04
N ILE A 151 10.24 -14.60 4.33
CA ILE A 151 9.02 -14.22 3.63
C ILE A 151 7.94 -13.89 4.66
N LEU A 152 7.38 -12.71 4.52
CA LEU A 152 6.26 -12.25 5.33
C LEU A 152 4.93 -12.71 4.70
N SER A 153 3.91 -12.76 5.52
CA SER A 153 2.53 -13.08 5.12
C SER A 153 1.57 -12.47 6.13
N GLN A 154 0.29 -12.42 5.79
CA GLN A 154 -0.74 -11.83 6.64
C GLN A 154 -1.24 -12.75 7.78
N ASP A 155 -0.84 -14.01 7.82
CA ASP A 155 -1.46 -15.07 8.63
C ASP A 155 -0.62 -15.57 9.83
N LYS A 156 0.47 -14.87 10.17
CA LYS A 156 1.41 -15.32 11.22
C LYS A 156 1.38 -14.50 12.52
N SER A 157 0.39 -13.61 12.67
CA SER A 157 0.19 -12.88 13.92
C SER A 157 -0.10 -13.81 15.07
N SER A 158 0.35 -13.45 16.27
CA SER A 158 0.10 -14.18 17.51
C SER A 158 -0.53 -13.25 18.55
N ILE A 159 -1.34 -13.81 19.45
CA ILE A 159 -1.92 -13.06 20.57
C ILE A 159 -0.78 -12.44 21.39
N GLY A 160 -0.91 -11.14 21.69
CA GLY A 160 0.11 -10.36 22.39
C GLY A 160 1.17 -9.74 21.49
N ASP A 161 1.18 -10.02 20.20
CA ASP A 161 2.01 -9.26 19.26
C ASP A 161 1.59 -7.79 19.23
N GLU A 162 2.56 -6.89 19.17
CA GLU A 162 2.31 -5.46 18.97
C GLU A 162 1.95 -5.18 17.52
N ILE A 163 1.03 -4.23 17.32
CA ILE A 163 0.67 -3.70 16.00
C ILE A 163 1.44 -2.41 15.77
N TRP A 164 2.18 -2.35 14.70
CA TRP A 164 3.04 -1.25 14.30
C TRP A 164 2.61 -0.66 12.98
N VAL A 165 2.76 0.66 12.85
CA VAL A 165 2.51 1.42 11.61
C VAL A 165 3.73 2.27 11.30
N THR A 166 4.14 2.29 10.02
CA THR A 166 5.19 3.19 9.53
C THR A 166 4.59 4.52 9.08
N GLY A 167 5.42 5.56 9.00
CA GLY A 167 5.08 6.88 8.43
C GLY A 167 3.97 7.64 9.13
N ASN A 168 3.18 8.34 8.32
CA ASN A 168 1.94 9.04 8.70
C ASN A 168 0.81 8.62 7.76
N LEU A 169 -0.40 8.57 8.26
CA LEU A 169 -1.59 8.17 7.51
C LEU A 169 -2.51 9.36 7.22
N GLY A 170 -3.24 9.26 6.12
CA GLY A 170 -4.34 10.14 5.75
C GLY A 170 -3.97 11.43 5.01
N ASP A 171 -2.69 11.73 4.83
CA ASP A 171 -2.27 12.93 4.08
C ASP A 171 -2.64 12.83 2.59
N SER A 172 -2.57 11.60 2.00
CA SER A 172 -2.97 11.30 0.62
C SER A 172 -4.44 11.59 0.38
N TYR A 173 -5.32 11.24 1.33
CA TYR A 173 -6.75 11.52 1.26
C TYR A 173 -7.05 13.01 1.09
N ILE A 174 -6.38 13.86 1.86
CA ILE A 174 -6.56 15.32 1.74
C ILE A 174 -6.06 15.80 0.38
N GLY A 175 -4.94 15.28 -0.10
CA GLY A 175 -4.40 15.58 -1.43
C GLY A 175 -5.37 15.24 -2.55
N TYR A 176 -5.92 14.02 -2.52
CA TYR A 176 -6.97 13.58 -3.44
C TYR A 176 -8.20 14.50 -3.40
N LYS A 177 -8.69 14.83 -2.19
CA LYS A 177 -9.87 15.70 -2.03
C LYS A 177 -9.64 17.10 -2.60
N ILE A 178 -8.44 17.66 -2.43
CA ILE A 178 -8.09 18.97 -3.01
C ILE A 178 -8.10 18.90 -4.54
N LEU A 179 -7.52 17.87 -5.13
CA LEU A 179 -7.50 17.66 -6.59
C LEU A 179 -8.91 17.39 -7.13
N ASN A 180 -9.76 16.73 -6.35
CA ASN A 180 -11.17 16.51 -6.65
C ASN A 180 -12.07 17.67 -6.18
N ASN A 181 -11.58 18.92 -6.32
CA ASN A 181 -12.32 20.17 -6.13
C ASN A 181 -12.83 20.45 -4.70
N LEU A 182 -12.31 19.79 -3.66
CA LEU A 182 -12.62 20.19 -2.29
C LEU A 182 -11.91 21.50 -1.94
N ASN A 183 -12.68 22.56 -1.75
CA ASN A 183 -12.14 23.85 -1.36
C ASN A 183 -11.86 23.89 0.15
N LEU A 184 -10.59 23.69 0.51
CA LEU A 184 -10.11 23.82 1.89
C LEU A 184 -9.40 25.17 2.08
N LYS A 185 -9.69 25.85 3.17
CA LYS A 185 -8.94 27.07 3.58
C LYS A 185 -7.54 26.69 4.07
N LEU A 186 -6.65 26.46 3.12
CA LEU A 186 -5.24 26.14 3.35
C LEU A 186 -4.34 27.14 2.63
N ASP A 187 -3.22 27.49 3.25
CA ASP A 187 -2.16 28.22 2.56
C ASP A 187 -1.55 27.37 1.41
N SER A 188 -0.87 28.02 0.49
CA SER A 188 -0.31 27.36 -0.71
C SER A 188 0.71 26.26 -0.37
N LYS A 189 1.48 26.42 0.72
CA LYS A 189 2.48 25.46 1.18
C LYS A 189 1.83 24.18 1.72
N ASN A 190 0.78 24.31 2.55
CA ASN A 190 0.04 23.19 3.09
C ASN A 190 -0.78 22.49 1.99
N LYS A 191 -1.41 23.25 1.08
CA LYS A 191 -2.09 22.69 -0.10
C LYS A 191 -1.15 21.85 -0.94
N LYS A 192 0.03 22.36 -1.29
CA LYS A 192 1.06 21.64 -2.05
C LYS A 192 1.56 20.39 -1.33
N TYR A 193 1.69 20.45 0.00
CA TYR A 193 2.12 19.30 0.80
C TYR A 193 1.15 18.12 0.64
N PHE A 194 -0.16 18.33 0.86
CA PHE A 194 -1.17 17.29 0.73
C PHE A 194 -1.30 16.77 -0.70
N ILE A 195 -1.33 17.66 -1.71
CA ILE A 195 -1.36 17.27 -3.12
C ILE A 195 -0.15 16.36 -3.44
N ASN A 196 1.03 16.72 -2.98
CA ASN A 196 2.23 15.90 -3.22
C ASN A 196 2.18 14.55 -2.48
N SER A 197 1.50 14.46 -1.34
CA SER A 197 1.32 13.18 -0.62
C SER A 197 0.50 12.18 -1.45
N TYR A 198 -0.49 12.67 -2.20
CA TYR A 198 -1.27 11.84 -3.13
C TYR A 198 -0.53 11.56 -4.45
N LEU A 199 0.03 12.61 -5.09
CA LEU A 199 0.65 12.48 -6.42
C LEU A 199 1.97 11.70 -6.40
N TYR A 200 2.73 11.80 -5.30
CA TYR A 200 4.07 11.24 -5.21
C TYR A 200 4.23 10.31 -3.99
N PRO A 201 3.44 9.23 -3.92
CA PRO A 201 3.56 8.27 -2.82
C PRO A 201 4.96 7.67 -2.77
N LYS A 202 5.38 7.23 -1.58
CA LYS A 202 6.71 6.64 -1.37
C LYS A 202 6.54 5.28 -0.73
N PRO A 203 7.02 4.20 -1.37
CA PRO A 203 6.90 2.88 -0.78
C PRO A 203 7.74 2.79 0.48
N CYS A 204 7.20 2.21 1.53
CA CYS A 204 7.93 1.95 2.76
C CYS A 204 8.63 0.59 2.68
N MET A 205 9.96 0.56 2.55
CA MET A 205 10.76 -0.67 2.43
C MET A 205 11.08 -1.34 3.78
N PHE A 206 10.38 -0.99 4.86
CA PHE A 206 10.67 -1.50 6.20
C PHE A 206 10.37 -3.00 6.35
N GLY A 207 9.41 -3.53 5.61
CA GLY A 207 9.10 -4.96 5.60
C GLY A 207 10.33 -5.81 5.25
N TYR A 208 11.08 -5.43 4.21
CA TYR A 208 12.34 -6.08 3.87
C TYR A 208 13.40 -5.90 4.95
N ILE A 209 13.57 -4.67 5.47
CA ILE A 209 14.60 -4.32 6.46
C ILE A 209 14.42 -5.09 7.76
N ALA A 210 13.18 -5.24 8.22
CA ALA A 210 12.84 -5.83 9.51
C ALA A 210 12.24 -7.24 9.42
N SER A 211 12.19 -7.86 8.24
CA SER A 211 11.51 -9.15 7.97
C SER A 211 11.82 -10.27 8.98
N LYS A 212 13.04 -10.28 9.53
CA LYS A 212 13.46 -11.26 10.56
C LYS A 212 12.68 -11.14 11.88
N TYR A 213 12.10 -9.98 12.17
CA TYR A 213 11.49 -9.63 13.45
C TYR A 213 9.98 -9.39 13.36
N ILE A 214 9.43 -9.41 12.16
CA ILE A 214 8.02 -9.21 11.86
C ILE A 214 7.32 -10.57 11.84
N SER A 215 6.16 -10.65 12.47
CA SER A 215 5.29 -11.85 12.46
C SER A 215 4.41 -11.83 11.19
N SER A 216 3.60 -10.80 11.02
CA SER A 216 2.72 -10.60 9.86
C SER A 216 2.82 -9.17 9.35
N SER A 217 2.49 -8.96 8.09
CA SER A 217 2.63 -7.66 7.44
C SER A 217 1.63 -7.50 6.28
N ILE A 218 1.15 -6.29 6.09
CA ILE A 218 0.34 -5.82 4.98
C ILE A 218 0.67 -4.35 4.71
N ASP A 219 0.58 -3.90 3.47
CA ASP A 219 0.65 -2.48 3.16
C ASP A 219 -0.70 -1.77 3.38
N ILE A 220 -0.71 -0.44 3.41
CA ILE A 220 -1.92 0.37 3.58
C ILE A 220 -2.30 0.95 2.22
N SER A 221 -3.11 0.22 1.48
CA SER A 221 -3.65 0.57 0.17
C SER A 221 -5.14 0.91 0.20
N ASP A 222 -5.94 0.18 1.00
CA ASP A 222 -7.39 0.37 1.15
C ASP A 222 -7.78 1.14 2.43
N GLY A 223 -6.78 1.59 3.19
CA GLY A 223 -6.93 2.32 4.43
C GLY A 223 -6.69 1.46 5.67
N PHE A 224 -6.27 2.14 6.75
CA PHE A 224 -5.79 1.50 7.98
C PHE A 224 -6.74 0.43 8.53
N TYR A 225 -8.02 0.73 8.67
CA TYR A 225 -8.97 -0.20 9.25
C TYR A 225 -9.30 -1.38 8.33
N GLY A 226 -9.38 -1.13 7.02
CA GLY A 226 -9.62 -2.16 6.00
C GLY A 226 -8.48 -3.18 5.95
N ASP A 227 -7.25 -2.69 5.89
CA ASP A 227 -6.06 -3.52 5.78
C ASP A 227 -5.71 -4.20 7.10
N LEU A 228 -5.92 -3.52 8.25
CA LEU A 228 -5.81 -4.18 9.55
C LEU A 228 -6.79 -5.37 9.66
N LYS A 229 -8.02 -5.22 9.19
CA LYS A 229 -9.00 -6.33 9.20
C LYS A 229 -8.54 -7.51 8.35
N LYS A 230 -7.92 -7.28 7.18
CA LYS A 230 -7.31 -8.33 6.36
C LYS A 230 -6.18 -9.05 7.11
N LEU A 231 -5.33 -8.28 7.82
CA LEU A 231 -4.21 -8.82 8.61
C LEU A 231 -4.70 -9.70 9.78
N LEU A 232 -5.81 -9.32 10.44
CA LEU A 232 -6.38 -10.08 11.55
C LEU A 232 -7.07 -11.36 11.07
N LYS A 233 -7.63 -11.35 9.87
CA LYS A 233 -8.56 -12.36 9.37
C LYS A 233 -9.71 -12.56 10.39
N ASP A 234 -10.33 -13.72 10.38
CA ASP A 234 -11.42 -14.04 11.34
C ASP A 234 -10.90 -14.76 12.61
N ASN A 235 -9.58 -14.84 12.78
CA ASN A 235 -8.96 -15.62 13.86
C ASN A 235 -8.67 -14.82 15.12
N TYR A 236 -8.41 -13.52 14.98
CA TYR A 236 -7.94 -12.63 16.04
C TYR A 236 -8.66 -11.29 16.01
N GLY A 237 -8.48 -10.50 17.05
CA GLY A 237 -8.85 -9.10 17.06
C GLY A 237 -7.65 -8.21 17.38
N ALA A 238 -7.91 -6.92 17.35
CA ALA A 238 -6.95 -5.89 17.70
C ALA A 238 -7.51 -4.96 18.79
N MET A 239 -6.70 -4.65 19.76
CA MET A 239 -6.91 -3.50 20.66
C MET A 239 -6.07 -2.35 20.11
N ILE A 240 -6.71 -1.29 19.63
CA ILE A 240 -6.05 -0.15 19.01
C ILE A 240 -6.08 1.05 19.94
N HIS A 241 -4.98 1.75 20.06
CA HIS A 241 -4.88 3.06 20.72
C HIS A 241 -5.10 4.15 19.66
N GLN A 242 -6.33 4.52 19.39
CA GLN A 242 -6.69 5.44 18.31
C GLN A 242 -5.88 6.75 18.34
N LYS A 243 -5.65 7.31 19.53
CA LYS A 243 -4.84 8.53 19.73
C LYS A 243 -3.36 8.38 19.37
N LYS A 244 -2.86 7.12 19.23
CA LYS A 244 -1.48 6.84 18.81
C LYS A 244 -1.33 6.63 17.31
N ILE A 245 -2.42 6.49 16.55
CA ILE A 245 -2.33 6.33 15.11
C ILE A 245 -1.58 7.53 14.53
N PRO A 246 -0.49 7.31 13.77
CA PRO A 246 0.38 8.39 13.34
C PRO A 246 -0.27 9.20 12.22
N ILE A 247 -0.56 10.46 12.49
CA ILE A 247 -0.98 11.45 11.50
C ILE A 247 0.04 12.60 11.46
N SER A 248 0.08 13.35 10.37
CA SER A 248 0.96 14.50 10.27
C SER A 248 0.45 15.66 11.13
N LYS A 249 1.39 16.51 11.62
CA LYS A 249 1.00 17.75 12.31
C LYS A 249 0.09 18.66 11.46
N LYS A 250 0.27 18.62 10.13
CA LYS A 250 -0.56 19.40 9.20
C LYS A 250 -1.99 18.88 9.14
N LEU A 251 -2.17 17.56 9.09
CA LEU A 251 -3.48 16.92 9.12
C LEU A 251 -4.16 17.15 10.47
N LEU A 252 -3.42 17.01 11.58
CA LEU A 252 -3.95 17.30 12.91
C LEU A 252 -4.47 18.73 13.02
N ASN A 253 -3.69 19.72 12.56
CA ASN A 253 -4.09 21.13 12.56
C ASN A 253 -5.32 21.39 11.68
N LEU A 254 -5.42 20.70 10.52
CA LEU A 254 -6.57 20.81 9.63
C LEU A 254 -7.86 20.32 10.31
N ILE A 255 -7.80 19.18 11.01
CA ILE A 255 -8.94 18.60 11.72
C ILE A 255 -9.36 19.50 12.89
N GLN A 256 -8.39 19.98 13.70
CA GLN A 256 -8.66 20.81 14.89
C GLN A 256 -9.26 22.17 14.55
N ASN A 257 -8.90 22.76 13.42
CA ASN A 257 -9.40 24.07 13.01
C ASN A 257 -10.81 24.04 12.39
N ASN A 258 -11.55 22.94 12.54
CA ASN A 258 -12.92 22.73 12.04
C ASN A 258 -13.11 23.06 10.54
N ASN A 259 -12.03 23.08 9.76
CA ASN A 259 -12.08 23.35 8.33
C ASN A 259 -12.43 22.10 7.50
N PHE A 260 -12.73 20.98 8.17
CA PHE A 260 -12.96 19.70 7.53
C PHE A 260 -13.98 18.85 8.30
N ASN A 261 -15.14 18.61 7.68
CA ASN A 261 -16.29 17.90 8.29
C ASN A 261 -16.15 16.36 8.26
N LYS A 262 -14.93 15.84 8.34
CA LYS A 262 -14.68 14.40 8.37
C LYS A 262 -13.98 13.99 9.65
N THR A 263 -14.37 12.85 10.18
CA THR A 263 -13.71 12.28 11.36
C THR A 263 -12.35 11.69 10.97
N ILE A 264 -11.49 11.51 11.96
CA ILE A 264 -10.23 10.80 11.74
C ILE A 264 -10.47 9.38 11.21
N ILE A 265 -11.55 8.73 11.61
CA ILE A 265 -11.92 7.38 11.13
C ILE A 265 -12.22 7.42 9.63
N ASP A 266 -12.97 8.42 9.13
CA ASP A 266 -13.23 8.55 7.69
C ASP A 266 -11.94 8.70 6.88
N ILE A 267 -10.99 9.48 7.41
CA ILE A 267 -9.68 9.72 6.76
C ILE A 267 -8.86 8.42 6.74
N LEU A 268 -8.80 7.72 7.87
CA LEU A 268 -8.04 6.49 8.02
C LEU A 268 -8.68 5.27 7.32
N SER A 269 -9.94 5.39 6.90
CA SER A 269 -10.63 4.39 6.09
C SER A 269 -10.44 4.59 4.58
N TRP A 270 -9.68 5.62 4.18
CA TRP A 270 -9.23 5.85 2.82
C TRP A 270 -7.83 5.23 2.64
N GLY A 271 -7.52 4.77 1.45
CA GLY A 271 -6.23 4.18 1.10
C GLY A 271 -5.17 5.17 0.59
N ASP A 272 -4.32 4.67 -0.29
CA ASP A 272 -3.24 5.40 -0.98
C ASP A 272 -2.13 5.94 -0.05
N ASP A 273 -1.99 5.42 1.17
CA ASP A 273 -0.90 5.82 2.07
C ASP A 273 0.42 5.07 1.78
N TYR A 274 0.33 3.80 1.33
CA TYR A 274 1.46 2.94 0.99
C TYR A 274 2.51 2.83 2.11
N GLU A 275 2.06 2.96 3.33
CA GLU A 275 2.78 2.65 4.55
C GLU A 275 2.54 1.17 4.92
N LEU A 276 3.21 0.70 5.97
CA LEU A 276 3.13 -0.70 6.38
C LEU A 276 2.42 -0.84 7.73
N ILE A 277 1.43 -1.75 7.81
CA ILE A 277 0.98 -2.33 9.09
C ILE A 277 1.70 -3.67 9.26
N PHE A 278 2.27 -3.88 10.43
CA PHE A 278 2.84 -5.18 10.74
C PHE A 278 2.67 -5.53 12.22
N THR A 279 2.74 -6.82 12.51
CA THR A 279 2.74 -7.32 13.89
C THR A 279 4.10 -7.88 14.24
N ALA A 280 4.47 -7.77 15.51
CA ALA A 280 5.73 -8.29 15.99
C ALA A 280 5.66 -8.64 17.48
N ASN A 281 6.35 -9.72 17.87
CA ASN A 281 6.47 -10.10 19.27
C ASN A 281 7.21 -9.00 20.07
N VAL A 282 6.68 -8.68 21.26
CA VAL A 282 7.20 -7.64 22.17
C VAL A 282 8.71 -7.78 22.43
N LYS A 283 9.25 -9.00 22.45
CA LYS A 283 10.70 -9.23 22.65
C LYS A 283 11.58 -8.60 21.56
N TYR A 284 11.01 -8.28 20.39
CA TYR A 284 11.73 -7.66 19.27
C TYR A 284 11.60 -6.14 19.21
N ARG A 285 10.80 -5.51 20.11
CA ARG A 285 10.52 -4.07 20.15
C ARG A 285 11.78 -3.21 19.97
N HIS A 286 12.80 -3.42 20.79
CA HIS A 286 14.03 -2.63 20.76
C HIS A 286 14.80 -2.79 19.44
N LYS A 287 14.81 -4.00 18.86
CA LYS A 287 15.48 -4.27 17.57
C LYS A 287 14.77 -3.56 16.42
N ILE A 288 13.45 -3.62 16.43
CA ILE A 288 12.58 -2.98 15.41
C ILE A 288 12.75 -1.46 15.47
N ILE A 289 12.66 -0.84 16.64
CA ILE A 289 12.87 0.60 16.83
C ILE A 289 14.29 1.01 16.39
N LYS A 290 15.32 0.24 16.76
CA LYS A 290 16.71 0.51 16.33
C LYS A 290 16.84 0.50 14.80
N LEU A 291 16.24 -0.49 14.12
CA LEU A 291 16.25 -0.58 12.66
C LEU A 291 15.51 0.60 12.01
N ALA A 292 14.35 0.98 12.54
CA ALA A 292 13.59 2.13 12.04
C ALA A 292 14.41 3.43 12.15
N ASN A 293 15.03 3.67 13.30
CA ASN A 293 15.87 4.86 13.53
C ASN A 293 17.07 4.90 12.59
N LEU A 294 17.78 3.79 12.40
CA LEU A 294 18.92 3.68 11.48
C LEU A 294 18.53 3.99 10.03
N ASN A 295 17.31 3.66 9.65
CA ASN A 295 16.79 3.90 8.29
C ASN A 295 15.93 5.17 8.18
N LYS A 296 15.85 5.98 9.25
CA LYS A 296 15.07 7.24 9.31
C LYS A 296 13.60 7.02 8.98
N ILE A 297 13.04 5.87 9.37
CA ILE A 297 11.64 5.53 9.19
C ILE A 297 10.89 5.84 10.49
N LYS A 298 9.84 6.66 10.38
CA LYS A 298 8.92 6.89 11.50
C LYS A 298 8.17 5.59 11.76
N LEU A 299 8.11 5.17 13.02
CA LEU A 299 7.47 3.94 13.43
C LEU A 299 6.67 4.17 14.71
N THR A 300 5.43 3.69 14.74
CA THR A 300 4.52 3.86 15.86
C THR A 300 3.86 2.53 16.24
N SER A 301 3.92 2.15 17.52
CA SER A 301 3.12 1.05 18.06
C SER A 301 1.71 1.60 18.35
N VAL A 302 0.73 1.05 17.65
CA VAL A 302 -0.66 1.54 17.68
C VAL A 302 -1.62 0.62 18.42
N GLY A 303 -1.17 -0.56 18.84
CA GLY A 303 -2.02 -1.51 19.53
C GLY A 303 -1.40 -2.89 19.72
N SER A 304 -2.24 -3.88 19.95
CA SER A 304 -1.85 -5.27 20.10
C SER A 304 -2.89 -6.25 19.59
N ILE A 305 -2.44 -7.45 19.23
CA ILE A 305 -3.31 -8.56 18.84
C ILE A 305 -3.94 -9.19 20.07
N ILE A 306 -5.25 -9.38 20.05
CA ILE A 306 -6.05 -9.96 21.12
C ILE A 306 -6.82 -11.21 20.66
N LYS A 307 -7.25 -12.03 21.59
CA LYS A 307 -8.01 -13.26 21.31
C LYS A 307 -9.42 -12.98 20.80
N LYS A 308 -10.07 -11.94 21.33
CA LYS A 308 -11.46 -11.57 20.96
C LYS A 308 -11.47 -10.98 19.56
N THR A 309 -12.21 -11.58 18.63
CA THR A 309 -12.31 -11.11 17.22
C THR A 309 -12.92 -9.70 17.14
N GLY A 310 -12.45 -8.91 16.17
CA GLY A 310 -12.88 -7.53 15.95
C GLY A 310 -11.82 -6.49 16.28
N ILE A 311 -12.09 -5.23 15.94
CA ILE A 311 -11.20 -4.10 16.24
C ILE A 311 -11.83 -3.30 17.37
N TYR A 312 -11.11 -3.13 18.45
CA TYR A 312 -11.52 -2.42 19.66
C TYR A 312 -10.63 -1.21 19.87
N ASP A 313 -11.22 -0.12 20.36
CA ASP A 313 -10.49 1.07 20.76
C ASP A 313 -10.44 1.15 22.30
N ASP A 314 -9.28 1.48 22.83
CA ASP A 314 -9.09 1.68 24.28
C ASP A 314 -9.74 2.97 24.82
N SER A 315 -10.11 3.92 23.94
CA SER A 315 -10.83 5.13 24.33
C SER A 315 -12.32 4.90 24.70
N LEU A 316 -12.86 3.72 24.39
CA LEU A 316 -14.23 3.32 24.75
C LEU A 316 -14.32 2.62 26.12
N LYS A 317 -13.24 2.60 26.90
CA LYS A 317 -13.23 2.15 28.29
C LYS A 317 -13.43 3.36 29.23
N THR A 318 -14.61 3.92 29.27
CA THR A 318 -15.12 4.69 30.40
C THR A 318 -16.57 4.36 30.61
#